data_44781e11375f1136c515669638f79658
#
_entry.id   44781e11375f1136c515669638f79658
#
_cell.length_a   1.000
_cell.length_b   1.000
_cell.length_c   1.000
_cell.angle_alpha   90.00
_cell.angle_beta   90.00
_cell.angle_gamma   90.00
#
_symmetry.space_group_name_H-M   'P 1'
#
loop_
_entity.id
_entity.type
_entity.pdbx_description
1 polymer ?
#
loop_
_entity_poly.entity_id
_entity_poly.type
_entity_poly.pdbx_seq_one_letter_code
_entity_poly.pdbx_strand_id
1 'polypeptide(L)'
;MRVIDLACGNTIPAEIIAALTDETVTKWAFNASFERICLSAWLRRNYPQEFYSYRIDEDTVRDYLNPKSWKCSMIWSAYMGLPLSLAGVGVVLGLEEQKLKEGKDLIRYFCVPCKSTKVNGGRTRNLPEHDSEKWSQFKFYNRRDVEVEMSIQKKLSKYPVPDVVWDEYHIDQKINDRGIALDMEMVKNAIAMDAKSKAELNAAIKKITNLDNPNSVIQMKQWLSDHGMETDTLGKKAVA
;
A
#
# COMPACT_ATOMS: atom_id res chain seq x y z
N MET A 1 24.45 -2.19 6.73
CA MET A 1 23.21 -1.83 6.00
C MET A 1 23.42 -0.53 5.27
N ARG A 2 22.82 -0.36 4.07
CA ARG A 2 22.94 0.83 3.21
C ARG A 2 21.55 1.32 2.81
N VAL A 3 21.30 2.63 2.91
CA VAL A 3 20.13 3.29 2.37
C VAL A 3 20.52 3.94 1.04
N ILE A 4 19.75 3.71 -0.01
CA ILE A 4 19.98 4.28 -1.34
C ILE A 4 18.83 5.26 -1.62
N ASP A 5 19.15 6.55 -1.72
CA ASP A 5 18.20 7.64 -1.88
C ASP A 5 18.00 7.96 -3.37
N LEU A 6 17.08 7.24 -3.99
CA LEU A 6 16.76 7.40 -5.42
C LEU A 6 16.16 8.78 -5.72
N ALA A 7 15.42 9.35 -4.78
CA ALA A 7 14.80 10.67 -4.97
C ALA A 7 15.82 11.81 -4.97
N CYS A 8 16.99 11.59 -4.38
CA CYS A 8 18.12 12.53 -4.39
C CYS A 8 19.20 12.14 -5.43
N GLY A 9 18.88 11.27 -6.39
CA GLY A 9 19.76 10.94 -7.52
C GLY A 9 20.79 9.85 -7.26
N ASN A 10 20.70 9.10 -6.15
CA ASN A 10 21.55 7.94 -5.97
C ASN A 10 21.15 6.83 -6.97
N THR A 11 22.13 6.07 -7.40
CA THR A 11 21.93 4.88 -8.24
C THR A 11 22.04 3.60 -7.42
N ILE A 12 21.26 2.59 -7.75
CA ILE A 12 21.40 1.26 -7.15
C ILE A 12 22.65 0.60 -7.75
N PRO A 13 23.57 0.06 -6.93
CA PRO A 13 24.71 -0.70 -7.43
C PRO A 13 24.29 -1.89 -8.30
N ALA A 14 25.06 -2.17 -9.36
CA ALA A 14 24.74 -3.23 -10.31
C ALA A 14 24.63 -4.61 -9.65
N GLU A 15 25.45 -4.88 -8.64
CA GLU A 15 25.40 -6.12 -7.86
C GLU A 15 24.05 -6.30 -7.11
N ILE A 16 23.41 -5.21 -6.69
CA ILE A 16 22.08 -5.27 -6.04
C ILE A 16 21.02 -5.53 -7.10
N ILE A 17 21.10 -4.91 -8.27
CA ILE A 17 20.17 -5.17 -9.38
C ILE A 17 20.27 -6.65 -9.78
N ALA A 18 21.48 -7.17 -9.97
CA ALA A 18 21.71 -8.57 -10.29
C ALA A 18 21.12 -9.50 -9.20
N ALA A 19 21.35 -9.22 -7.92
CA ALA A 19 20.81 -10.01 -6.83
C ALA A 19 19.27 -9.95 -6.74
N LEU A 20 18.63 -8.83 -7.10
CA LEU A 20 17.18 -8.72 -7.12
C LEU A 20 16.55 -9.57 -8.21
N THR A 21 17.19 -9.68 -9.37
CA THR A 21 16.71 -10.42 -10.54
C THR A 21 17.14 -11.90 -10.53
N ASP A 22 18.16 -12.27 -9.76
CA ASP A 22 18.64 -13.64 -9.63
C ASP A 22 17.70 -14.46 -8.74
N GLU A 23 17.07 -15.50 -9.30
CA GLU A 23 16.16 -16.39 -8.57
C GLU A 23 16.89 -17.32 -7.58
N THR A 24 18.20 -17.48 -7.68
CA THR A 24 19.00 -18.28 -6.72
C THR A 24 19.30 -17.50 -5.44
N VAL A 25 19.19 -16.19 -5.48
CA VAL A 25 19.36 -15.31 -4.32
C VAL A 25 18.05 -15.16 -3.58
N THR A 26 17.99 -15.61 -2.33
CA THR A 26 16.80 -15.43 -1.48
C THR A 26 16.69 -13.98 -1.01
N LYS A 27 15.54 -13.35 -1.31
CA LYS A 27 15.19 -12.02 -0.84
C LYS A 27 14.25 -12.13 0.36
N TRP A 28 14.47 -11.29 1.36
CA TRP A 28 13.65 -11.23 2.56
C TRP A 28 13.06 -9.83 2.75
N ALA A 29 11.80 -9.77 3.17
CA ALA A 29 11.17 -8.56 3.65
C ALA A 29 10.02 -8.86 4.61
N PHE A 30 9.65 -7.88 5.46
CA PHE A 30 8.44 -7.98 6.28
C PHE A 30 7.25 -7.49 5.45
N ASN A 31 6.38 -8.40 5.04
CA ASN A 31 5.36 -8.24 4.00
C ASN A 31 5.95 -8.24 2.57
N ALA A 32 6.80 -9.21 2.29
CA ALA A 32 7.63 -9.30 1.08
C ALA A 32 6.87 -9.20 -0.26
N SER A 33 5.58 -9.48 -0.28
CA SER A 33 4.71 -9.26 -1.44
C SER A 33 4.72 -7.79 -1.89
N PHE A 34 4.69 -6.86 -0.94
CA PHE A 34 4.72 -5.43 -1.25
C PHE A 34 6.04 -5.01 -1.89
N GLU A 35 7.17 -5.38 -1.29
CA GLU A 35 8.50 -5.07 -1.82
C GLU A 35 8.71 -5.70 -3.19
N ARG A 36 8.33 -6.98 -3.35
CA ARG A 36 8.44 -7.70 -4.62
C ARG A 36 7.70 -6.99 -5.75
N ILE A 37 6.45 -6.60 -5.53
CA ILE A 37 5.62 -5.94 -6.55
C ILE A 37 6.14 -4.53 -6.86
N CYS A 38 6.49 -3.75 -5.83
CA CYS A 38 7.01 -2.40 -6.01
C CYS A 38 8.36 -2.40 -6.74
N LEU A 39 9.28 -3.30 -6.36
CA LEU A 39 10.57 -3.45 -7.01
C LEU A 39 10.42 -3.97 -8.44
N SER A 40 9.49 -4.87 -8.71
CA SER A 40 9.19 -5.32 -10.08
C SER A 40 8.77 -4.15 -10.97
N ALA A 41 7.84 -3.32 -10.49
CA ALA A 41 7.37 -2.16 -11.23
C ALA A 41 8.49 -1.13 -11.46
N TRP A 42 9.38 -0.96 -10.48
CA TRP A 42 10.52 -0.05 -10.59
C TRP A 42 11.60 -0.59 -11.54
N LEU A 43 11.96 -1.88 -11.45
CA LEU A 43 12.95 -2.53 -12.31
C LEU A 43 12.51 -2.48 -13.79
N ARG A 44 11.27 -2.80 -14.10
CA ARG A 44 10.73 -2.72 -15.48
C ARG A 44 10.91 -1.34 -16.11
N ARG A 45 10.79 -0.28 -15.32
CA ARG A 45 10.91 1.09 -15.82
C ARG A 45 12.36 1.54 -16.00
N ASN A 46 13.24 1.12 -15.10
CA ASN A 46 14.60 1.65 -15.01
C ASN A 46 15.67 0.68 -15.49
N TYR A 47 15.39 -0.62 -15.49
CA TYR A 47 16.29 -1.71 -15.84
C TYR A 47 15.58 -2.78 -16.68
N PRO A 48 14.95 -2.41 -17.80
CA PRO A 48 14.16 -3.36 -18.62
C PRO A 48 15.01 -4.48 -19.23
N GLN A 49 16.32 -4.30 -19.37
CA GLN A 49 17.23 -5.31 -19.90
C GLN A 49 17.55 -6.41 -18.88
N GLU A 50 17.53 -6.07 -17.59
CA GLU A 50 17.82 -6.97 -16.49
C GLU A 50 16.58 -7.60 -15.88
N PHE A 51 15.39 -7.08 -16.23
CA PHE A 51 14.12 -7.56 -15.71
C PHE A 51 13.52 -8.67 -16.59
N TYR A 52 13.26 -9.82 -15.95
CA TYR A 52 12.60 -10.94 -16.61
C TYR A 52 11.25 -11.23 -15.95
N SER A 53 10.18 -11.22 -16.76
CA SER A 53 8.85 -11.63 -16.35
C SER A 53 8.82 -13.13 -16.04
N TYR A 54 8.15 -13.53 -14.96
CA TYR A 54 8.02 -14.94 -14.67
C TYR A 54 6.70 -15.51 -15.19
N ARG A 55 6.71 -16.82 -15.47
CA ARG A 55 5.55 -17.56 -15.96
C ARG A 55 4.84 -18.21 -14.76
N ILE A 56 3.51 -17.97 -14.62
CA ILE A 56 2.69 -18.59 -13.61
C ILE A 56 2.28 -20.00 -14.06
N ASP A 57 1.81 -20.11 -15.31
CA ASP A 57 1.40 -21.33 -16.01
C ASP A 57 1.72 -21.18 -17.50
N GLU A 58 1.31 -22.13 -18.34
CA GLU A 58 1.64 -22.17 -19.76
C GLU A 58 1.20 -20.90 -20.51
N ASP A 59 0.07 -20.32 -20.12
CA ASP A 59 -0.56 -19.20 -20.82
C ASP A 59 -0.37 -17.85 -20.11
N THR A 60 0.05 -17.86 -18.83
CA THR A 60 0.07 -16.67 -18.00
C THR A 60 1.48 -16.23 -17.63
N VAL A 61 1.93 -15.14 -18.26
CA VAL A 61 3.15 -14.42 -17.90
C VAL A 61 2.77 -13.20 -17.06
N ARG A 62 3.51 -12.94 -16.00
CA ARG A 62 3.32 -11.75 -15.15
C ARG A 62 4.60 -10.94 -15.05
N ASP A 63 4.39 -9.64 -15.08
CA ASP A 63 5.45 -8.62 -14.99
C ASP A 63 5.91 -8.38 -13.56
N TYR A 64 6.16 -9.46 -12.82
CA TYR A 64 6.67 -9.43 -11.46
C TYR A 64 7.92 -10.32 -11.33
N LEU A 65 8.74 -10.05 -10.32
CA LEU A 65 9.81 -10.97 -9.92
C LEU A 65 9.21 -12.28 -9.40
N ASN A 66 9.85 -13.41 -9.74
CA ASN A 66 9.37 -14.73 -9.32
C ASN A 66 9.27 -14.82 -7.79
N PRO A 67 8.09 -15.14 -7.24
CA PRO A 67 7.89 -15.23 -5.79
C PRO A 67 8.74 -16.31 -5.12
N LYS A 68 9.18 -17.37 -5.83
CA LYS A 68 9.96 -18.47 -5.26
C LYS A 68 11.26 -18.05 -4.58
N SER A 69 11.87 -16.95 -5.03
CA SER A 69 13.09 -16.42 -4.42
C SER A 69 12.83 -15.43 -3.28
N TRP A 70 11.57 -15.27 -2.88
CA TRP A 70 11.17 -14.34 -1.81
C TRP A 70 10.66 -15.10 -0.60
N LYS A 71 11.13 -14.69 0.58
CA LYS A 71 10.64 -15.15 1.87
C LYS A 71 10.14 -13.96 2.70
N CYS A 72 9.12 -14.20 3.52
CA CYS A 72 8.41 -13.13 4.24
C CYS A 72 8.54 -13.33 5.74
N SER A 73 9.18 -12.38 6.42
CA SER A 73 9.35 -12.43 7.89
C SER A 73 8.01 -12.29 8.63
N MET A 74 6.98 -11.69 7.99
CA MET A 74 5.62 -11.65 8.54
C MET A 74 4.97 -13.04 8.53
N ILE A 75 5.15 -13.82 7.46
CA ILE A 75 4.67 -15.22 7.40
C ILE A 75 5.40 -16.08 8.42
N TRP A 76 6.71 -15.90 8.56
CA TRP A 76 7.47 -16.59 9.62
C TRP A 76 6.93 -16.25 11.01
N SER A 77 6.66 -14.97 11.25
CA SER A 77 6.07 -14.52 12.52
C SER A 77 4.67 -15.13 12.75
N ALA A 78 3.83 -15.16 11.70
CA ALA A 78 2.52 -15.78 11.77
C ALA A 78 2.57 -17.29 12.10
N TYR A 79 3.48 -18.01 11.45
CA TYR A 79 3.72 -19.42 11.73
C TYR A 79 4.11 -19.68 13.20
N MET A 80 4.83 -18.76 13.80
CA MET A 80 5.22 -18.79 15.22
C MET A 80 4.12 -18.27 16.18
N GLY A 81 2.93 -17.95 15.68
CA GLY A 81 1.84 -17.39 16.51
C GLY A 81 2.07 -15.95 16.97
N LEU A 82 2.98 -15.22 16.33
CA LEU A 82 3.30 -13.83 16.64
C LEU A 82 2.38 -12.86 15.88
N PRO A 83 2.29 -11.57 16.31
CA PRO A 83 1.50 -10.56 15.60
C PRO A 83 1.92 -10.37 14.13
N LEU A 84 0.94 -9.95 13.28
CA LEU A 84 1.17 -9.67 11.85
C LEU A 84 1.68 -8.25 11.58
N SER A 85 2.27 -7.59 12.56
CA SER A 85 2.86 -6.27 12.38
C SER A 85 4.29 -6.22 12.91
N LEU A 86 5.17 -5.57 12.16
CA LEU A 86 6.59 -5.42 12.53
C LEU A 86 6.76 -4.88 13.96
N ALA A 87 5.97 -3.86 14.31
CA ALA A 87 5.99 -3.29 15.66
C ALA A 87 5.52 -4.30 16.72
N GLY A 88 4.43 -5.04 16.45
CA GLY A 88 3.90 -6.03 17.40
C GLY A 88 4.87 -7.18 17.65
N VAL A 89 5.49 -7.70 16.58
CA VAL A 89 6.52 -8.74 16.71
C VAL A 89 7.72 -8.23 17.51
N GLY A 90 8.18 -7.02 17.22
CA GLY A 90 9.29 -6.40 17.96
C GLY A 90 9.01 -6.30 19.46
N VAL A 91 7.79 -5.90 19.84
CA VAL A 91 7.38 -5.83 21.26
C VAL A 91 7.35 -7.21 21.90
N VAL A 92 6.69 -8.20 21.27
CA VAL A 92 6.55 -9.56 21.84
C VAL A 92 7.91 -10.24 21.98
N LEU A 93 8.83 -10.02 21.04
CA LEU A 93 10.17 -10.59 21.10
C LEU A 93 11.13 -9.80 21.99
N GLY A 94 10.69 -8.69 22.59
CA GLY A 94 11.53 -7.85 23.47
C GLY A 94 12.76 -7.32 22.73
N LEU A 95 12.58 -6.78 21.52
CA LEU A 95 13.68 -6.17 20.78
C LEU A 95 14.05 -4.81 21.36
N GLU A 96 15.33 -4.51 21.46
CA GLU A 96 15.82 -3.19 21.88
C GLU A 96 15.45 -2.13 20.84
N GLU A 97 15.60 -2.47 19.56
CA GLU A 97 15.18 -1.61 18.45
C GLU A 97 13.69 -1.80 18.20
N GLN A 98 12.92 -0.74 18.39
CA GLN A 98 11.49 -0.72 18.13
C GLN A 98 11.19 0.11 16.88
N LYS A 99 10.07 -0.23 16.21
CA LYS A 99 9.54 0.56 15.10
C LYS A 99 9.17 1.98 15.57
N LEU A 100 9.57 2.99 14.79
CA LEU A 100 9.28 4.39 15.10
C LEU A 100 7.78 4.70 14.90
N LYS A 101 7.17 5.41 15.85
CA LYS A 101 5.74 5.78 15.82
C LYS A 101 5.43 6.81 14.75
N GLU A 102 6.35 7.70 14.48
CA GLU A 102 6.25 8.82 13.53
C GLU A 102 6.17 8.38 12.06
N GLY A 103 6.47 7.10 11.78
CA GLY A 103 6.52 6.56 10.42
C GLY A 103 5.22 6.73 9.62
N LYS A 104 4.04 6.66 10.27
CA LYS A 104 2.74 6.83 9.60
C LYS A 104 2.58 8.24 9.01
N ASP A 105 3.01 9.26 9.75
CA ASP A 105 2.90 10.66 9.31
C ASP A 105 3.91 10.95 8.20
N LEU A 106 5.11 10.37 8.26
CA LEU A 106 6.12 10.47 7.20
C LEU A 106 5.66 9.78 5.91
N ILE A 107 5.09 8.58 6.01
CA ILE A 107 4.48 7.88 4.85
C ILE A 107 3.35 8.73 4.27
N ARG A 108 2.45 9.26 5.11
CA ARG A 108 1.36 10.11 4.65
C ARG A 108 1.88 11.36 3.94
N TYR A 109 2.93 11.97 4.45
CA TYR A 109 3.50 13.19 3.90
C TYR A 109 4.14 12.96 2.52
N PHE A 110 4.98 11.92 2.35
CA PHE A 110 5.73 11.69 1.12
C PHE A 110 5.08 10.74 0.13
N CYS A 111 4.30 9.76 0.60
CA CYS A 111 3.77 8.69 -0.25
C CYS A 111 2.31 8.90 -0.68
N VAL A 112 1.55 9.74 0.04
CA VAL A 112 0.14 10.02 -0.30
C VAL A 112 0.06 11.36 -1.03
N PRO A 113 -0.69 11.44 -2.16
CA PRO A 113 -0.93 12.71 -2.84
C PRO A 113 -1.57 13.75 -1.92
N CYS A 114 -1.10 14.99 -1.99
CA CYS A 114 -1.67 16.11 -1.24
C CYS A 114 -2.59 16.95 -2.14
N LYS A 115 -3.54 17.67 -1.52
CA LYS A 115 -4.39 18.60 -2.27
C LYS A 115 -3.56 19.77 -2.77
N SER A 116 -3.75 20.14 -4.04
CA SER A 116 -3.21 21.38 -4.60
C SER A 116 -3.87 22.58 -3.93
N THR A 117 -3.06 23.47 -3.36
CA THR A 117 -3.51 24.71 -2.69
C THR A 117 -2.56 25.85 -3.05
N LYS A 118 -3.01 27.10 -2.86
CA LYS A 118 -2.13 28.27 -3.04
C LYS A 118 -0.95 28.26 -2.07
N VAL A 119 -1.14 27.77 -0.86
CA VAL A 119 -0.10 27.71 0.19
C VAL A 119 1.02 26.73 -0.16
N ASN A 120 0.70 25.62 -0.80
CA ASN A 120 1.70 24.63 -1.19
C ASN A 120 2.23 24.80 -2.63
N GLY A 121 1.97 25.95 -3.25
CA GLY A 121 2.44 26.25 -4.61
C GLY A 121 1.75 25.41 -5.70
N GLY A 122 0.57 24.87 -5.43
CA GLY A 122 -0.19 24.08 -6.39
C GLY A 122 0.24 22.62 -6.52
N ARG A 123 1.21 22.17 -5.70
CA ARG A 123 1.72 20.79 -5.78
C ARG A 123 0.69 19.75 -5.30
N THR A 124 0.76 18.58 -5.89
CA THR A 124 -0.05 17.41 -5.52
C THR A 124 0.75 16.32 -4.84
N ARG A 125 2.06 16.50 -4.67
CA ARG A 125 2.98 15.57 -4.03
C ARG A 125 4.09 16.33 -3.27
N ASN A 126 4.48 15.81 -2.12
CA ASN A 126 5.65 16.28 -1.40
C ASN A 126 6.88 15.49 -1.83
N LEU A 127 7.98 16.20 -2.06
CA LEU A 127 9.28 15.67 -2.46
C LEU A 127 10.33 16.02 -1.39
N PRO A 128 11.54 15.45 -1.43
CA PRO A 128 12.60 15.71 -0.44
C PRO A 128 12.91 17.21 -0.20
N GLU A 129 12.92 17.99 -1.28
CA GLU A 129 13.21 19.43 -1.23
C GLU A 129 12.15 20.26 -0.52
N HIS A 130 10.93 19.74 -0.35
CA HIS A 130 9.85 20.45 0.34
C HIS A 130 9.96 20.37 1.87
N ASP A 131 10.70 19.39 2.40
CA ASP A 131 10.97 19.24 3.83
C ASP A 131 12.15 18.26 4.02
N SER A 132 13.35 18.79 3.98
CA SER A 132 14.60 18.01 4.05
C SER A 132 14.80 17.32 5.42
N GLU A 133 14.25 17.91 6.49
CA GLU A 133 14.33 17.33 7.83
C GLU A 133 13.44 16.10 7.91
N LYS A 134 12.15 16.21 7.52
CA LYS A 134 11.25 15.05 7.43
C LYS A 134 11.78 13.99 6.48
N TRP A 135 12.44 14.38 5.37
CA TRP A 135 13.05 13.41 4.46
C TRP A 135 14.17 12.61 5.14
N SER A 136 15.00 13.28 5.92
CA SER A 136 16.05 12.63 6.72
C SER A 136 15.45 11.68 7.77
N GLN A 137 14.40 12.09 8.46
CA GLN A 137 13.65 11.23 9.39
C GLN A 137 13.02 10.03 8.65
N PHE A 138 12.49 10.22 7.43
CA PHE A 138 11.91 9.14 6.63
C PHE A 138 12.93 8.10 6.20
N LYS A 139 14.16 8.53 5.82
CA LYS A 139 15.28 7.61 5.56
C LYS A 139 15.69 6.84 6.81
N PHE A 140 15.74 7.50 7.96
CA PHE A 140 16.04 6.86 9.23
C PHE A 140 14.95 5.86 9.63
N TYR A 141 13.68 6.23 9.44
CA TYR A 141 12.55 5.33 9.64
C TYR A 141 12.65 4.06 8.77
N ASN A 142 12.89 4.22 7.47
CA ASN A 142 13.07 3.07 6.56
C ASN A 142 14.23 2.17 6.99
N ARG A 143 15.35 2.76 7.37
CA ARG A 143 16.50 2.02 7.90
C ARG A 143 16.13 1.24 9.17
N ARG A 144 15.41 1.87 10.09
CA ARG A 144 14.98 1.26 11.36
C ARG A 144 14.04 0.07 11.13
N ASP A 145 13.11 0.16 10.19
CA ASP A 145 12.22 -0.95 9.85
C ASP A 145 13.01 -2.19 9.40
N VAL A 146 14.05 -2.02 8.58
CA VAL A 146 14.93 -3.12 8.15
C VAL A 146 15.78 -3.67 9.32
N GLU A 147 16.30 -2.81 10.21
CA GLU A 147 17.04 -3.25 11.41
C GLU A 147 16.18 -4.12 12.34
N VAL A 148 14.93 -3.70 12.56
CA VAL A 148 13.97 -4.47 13.35
C VAL A 148 13.67 -5.81 12.68
N GLU A 149 13.44 -5.84 11.37
CA GLU A 149 13.22 -7.08 10.64
C GLU A 149 14.41 -8.05 10.74
N MET A 150 15.63 -7.57 10.53
CA MET A 150 16.83 -8.40 10.67
C MET A 150 16.98 -8.97 12.09
N SER A 151 16.62 -8.18 13.10
CA SER A 151 16.62 -8.63 14.50
C SER A 151 15.57 -9.71 14.78
N ILE A 152 14.38 -9.58 14.16
CA ILE A 152 13.34 -10.62 14.19
C ILE A 152 13.86 -11.91 13.55
N GLN A 153 14.41 -11.85 12.34
CA GLN A 153 14.97 -13.03 11.65
C GLN A 153 16.04 -13.71 12.48
N LYS A 154 16.94 -12.93 13.09
CA LYS A 154 17.99 -13.47 13.97
C LYS A 154 17.40 -14.23 15.17
N LYS A 155 16.36 -13.69 15.81
CA LYS A 155 15.68 -14.37 16.95
C LYS A 155 14.93 -15.61 16.51
N LEU A 156 14.25 -15.58 15.36
CA LEU A 156 13.48 -16.69 14.82
C LEU A 156 14.34 -17.76 14.15
N SER A 157 15.62 -17.51 13.86
CA SER A 157 16.49 -18.45 13.14
C SER A 157 16.60 -19.83 13.78
N LYS A 158 16.35 -19.94 15.09
CA LYS A 158 16.31 -21.21 15.84
C LYS A 158 15.05 -22.02 15.57
N TYR A 159 14.04 -21.43 14.93
CA TYR A 159 12.74 -22.01 14.69
C TYR A 159 12.39 -21.88 13.20
N PRO A 160 13.03 -22.65 12.33
CA PRO A 160 12.84 -22.52 10.88
C PRO A 160 11.41 -22.92 10.49
N VAL A 161 10.88 -22.23 9.51
CA VAL A 161 9.60 -22.57 8.88
C VAL A 161 9.80 -23.76 7.96
N PRO A 162 8.98 -24.81 8.02
CA PRO A 162 9.04 -25.95 7.11
C PRO A 162 8.82 -25.54 5.65
N ASP A 163 9.43 -26.26 4.72
CA ASP A 163 9.37 -25.94 3.29
C ASP A 163 7.92 -25.95 2.76
N VAL A 164 7.07 -26.83 3.26
CA VAL A 164 5.64 -26.87 2.87
C VAL A 164 4.93 -25.54 3.09
N VAL A 165 5.26 -24.81 4.16
CA VAL A 165 4.67 -23.50 4.46
C VAL A 165 5.17 -22.43 3.46
N TRP A 166 6.44 -22.55 3.04
CA TRP A 166 6.97 -21.67 1.98
C TRP A 166 6.33 -21.99 0.62
N ASP A 167 6.08 -23.25 0.33
CA ASP A 167 5.40 -23.66 -0.90
C ASP A 167 3.97 -23.11 -0.94
N GLU A 168 3.22 -23.21 0.16
CA GLU A 168 1.89 -22.61 0.31
C GLU A 168 1.92 -21.08 0.13
N TYR A 169 2.89 -20.41 0.77
CA TYR A 169 3.10 -18.97 0.59
C TYR A 169 3.37 -18.61 -0.88
N HIS A 170 4.20 -19.37 -1.57
CA HIS A 170 4.51 -19.11 -2.98
C HIS A 170 3.30 -19.37 -3.90
N ILE A 171 2.47 -20.38 -3.57
CA ILE A 171 1.20 -20.63 -4.28
C ILE A 171 0.23 -19.46 -4.08
N ASP A 172 0.07 -18.98 -2.84
CA ASP A 172 -0.74 -17.79 -2.55
C ASP A 172 -0.28 -16.58 -3.35
N GLN A 173 1.04 -16.31 -3.41
CA GLN A 173 1.59 -15.24 -4.22
C GLN A 173 1.26 -15.39 -5.71
N LYS A 174 1.31 -16.60 -6.26
CA LYS A 174 0.94 -16.85 -7.66
C LYS A 174 -0.56 -16.65 -7.92
N ILE A 175 -1.41 -17.05 -6.97
CA ILE A 175 -2.86 -16.81 -7.07
C ILE A 175 -3.15 -15.32 -7.10
N ASN A 176 -2.51 -14.55 -6.21
CA ASN A 176 -2.65 -13.10 -6.15
C ASN A 176 -2.09 -12.42 -7.41
N ASP A 177 -0.97 -12.86 -7.94
CA ASP A 177 -0.38 -12.34 -9.17
C ASP A 177 -1.25 -12.63 -10.40
N ARG A 178 -1.90 -13.80 -10.44
CA ARG A 178 -2.87 -14.14 -11.50
C ARG A 178 -4.04 -13.16 -11.49
N GLY A 179 -4.52 -12.79 -10.31
CA GLY A 179 -5.68 -11.93 -10.13
C GLY A 179 -6.99 -12.63 -10.50
N ILE A 180 -8.04 -11.83 -10.61
CA ILE A 180 -9.39 -12.27 -10.97
C ILE A 180 -9.81 -11.57 -12.25
N ALA A 181 -10.38 -12.31 -13.19
CA ALA A 181 -10.97 -11.72 -14.39
C ALA A 181 -12.24 -10.96 -14.03
N LEU A 182 -12.33 -9.71 -14.50
CA LEU A 182 -13.49 -8.87 -14.31
C LEU A 182 -14.25 -8.74 -15.63
N ASP A 183 -15.58 -8.84 -15.56
CA ASP A 183 -16.45 -8.46 -16.66
C ASP A 183 -16.45 -6.93 -16.81
N MET A 184 -15.58 -6.42 -17.67
CA MET A 184 -15.41 -4.97 -17.88
C MET A 184 -16.61 -4.32 -18.54
N GLU A 185 -17.45 -5.08 -19.26
CA GLU A 185 -18.71 -4.57 -19.82
C GLU A 185 -19.72 -4.34 -18.71
N MET A 186 -19.90 -5.32 -17.82
CA MET A 186 -20.74 -5.17 -16.63
C MET A 186 -20.27 -3.98 -15.77
N VAL A 187 -18.98 -3.82 -15.53
CA VAL A 187 -18.44 -2.70 -14.75
C VAL A 187 -18.76 -1.36 -15.41
N LYS A 188 -18.56 -1.23 -16.71
CA LYS A 188 -18.89 0.01 -17.46
C LYS A 188 -20.38 0.32 -17.39
N ASN A 189 -21.23 -0.68 -17.59
CA ASN A 189 -22.69 -0.53 -17.50
C ASN A 189 -23.14 -0.13 -16.10
N ALA A 190 -22.57 -0.74 -15.06
CA ALA A 190 -22.87 -0.37 -13.67
C ALA A 190 -22.47 1.09 -13.36
N ILE A 191 -21.30 1.55 -13.83
CA ILE A 191 -20.87 2.95 -13.68
C ILE A 191 -21.81 3.91 -14.40
N ALA A 192 -22.23 3.57 -15.62
CA ALA A 192 -23.17 4.40 -16.40
C ALA A 192 -24.55 4.49 -15.73
N MET A 193 -25.05 3.36 -15.22
CA MET A 193 -26.32 3.32 -14.46
C MET A 193 -26.23 4.15 -13.17
N ASP A 194 -25.15 4.03 -12.42
CA ASP A 194 -24.93 4.81 -11.18
C ASP A 194 -24.89 6.31 -11.49
N ALA A 195 -24.16 6.71 -12.53
CA ALA A 195 -24.08 8.11 -12.94
C ALA A 195 -25.46 8.68 -13.34
N LYS A 196 -26.26 7.91 -14.11
CA LYS A 196 -27.60 8.29 -14.52
C LYS A 196 -28.53 8.40 -13.30
N SER A 197 -28.56 7.39 -12.45
CA SER A 197 -29.37 7.36 -11.23
C SER A 197 -29.02 8.51 -10.29
N LYS A 198 -27.75 8.79 -10.08
CA LYS A 198 -27.30 9.95 -9.29
C LYS A 198 -27.76 11.27 -9.86
N ALA A 199 -27.68 11.44 -11.18
CA ALA A 199 -28.16 12.66 -11.84
C ALA A 199 -29.66 12.86 -11.65
N GLU A 200 -30.47 11.81 -11.84
CA GLU A 200 -31.93 11.82 -11.67
C GLU A 200 -32.31 12.11 -10.22
N LEU A 201 -31.69 11.41 -9.25
CA LEU A 201 -31.95 11.62 -7.82
C LEU A 201 -31.54 13.02 -7.36
N ASN A 202 -30.37 13.52 -7.80
CA ASN A 202 -29.96 14.88 -7.48
C ASN A 202 -30.92 15.93 -8.05
N ALA A 203 -31.39 15.74 -9.26
CA ALA A 203 -32.41 16.63 -9.86
C ALA A 203 -33.72 16.59 -9.07
N ALA A 204 -34.18 15.40 -8.66
CA ALA A 204 -35.38 15.24 -7.85
C ALA A 204 -35.24 15.91 -6.47
N ILE A 205 -34.16 15.67 -5.76
CA ILE A 205 -33.87 16.28 -4.45
C ILE A 205 -33.75 17.80 -4.60
N LYS A 206 -33.08 18.29 -5.60
CA LYS A 206 -32.95 19.73 -5.87
C LYS A 206 -34.29 20.37 -6.11
N LYS A 207 -35.20 19.70 -6.83
CA LYS A 207 -36.57 20.17 -7.06
C LYS A 207 -37.39 20.22 -5.78
N ILE A 208 -37.23 19.27 -4.87
CA ILE A 208 -37.96 19.20 -3.59
C ILE A 208 -37.40 20.21 -2.60
N THR A 209 -36.07 20.28 -2.46
CA THR A 209 -35.46 21.10 -1.42
C THR A 209 -35.12 22.52 -1.82
N ASN A 210 -35.04 22.78 -3.12
CA ASN A 210 -34.62 24.05 -3.72
C ASN A 210 -33.17 24.44 -3.28
N LEU A 211 -32.35 23.49 -2.86
CA LEU A 211 -30.97 23.70 -2.45
C LEU A 211 -30.02 23.79 -3.67
N ASP A 212 -29.04 24.66 -3.60
CA ASP A 212 -28.00 24.76 -4.64
C ASP A 212 -27.17 23.46 -4.75
N ASN A 213 -26.82 22.90 -3.61
CA ASN A 213 -26.10 21.62 -3.52
C ASN A 213 -26.77 20.68 -2.51
N PRO A 214 -27.70 19.82 -2.95
CA PRO A 214 -28.38 18.86 -2.06
C PRO A 214 -27.45 17.79 -1.48
N ASN A 215 -26.21 17.62 -2.00
CA ASN A 215 -25.20 16.75 -1.43
C ASN A 215 -24.40 17.42 -0.30
N SER A 216 -24.61 18.69 -0.03
CA SER A 216 -24.00 19.36 1.12
C SER A 216 -24.69 18.95 2.41
N VAL A 217 -23.98 18.26 3.28
CA VAL A 217 -24.50 17.86 4.60
C VAL A 217 -24.99 19.07 5.41
N ILE A 218 -24.32 20.20 5.31
CA ILE A 218 -24.68 21.43 6.02
C ILE A 218 -26.01 21.98 5.48
N GLN A 219 -26.16 22.14 4.17
CA GLN A 219 -27.38 22.65 3.56
C GLN A 219 -28.56 21.71 3.80
N MET A 220 -28.35 20.40 3.72
CA MET A 220 -29.41 19.41 3.95
C MET A 220 -29.84 19.39 5.42
N LYS A 221 -28.96 19.47 6.37
CA LYS A 221 -29.31 19.57 7.81
C LYS A 221 -30.13 20.84 8.09
N GLN A 222 -29.72 21.98 7.55
CA GLN A 222 -30.47 23.22 7.70
C GLN A 222 -31.88 23.10 7.11
N TRP A 223 -31.99 22.54 5.91
CA TRP A 223 -33.28 22.32 5.28
C TRP A 223 -34.20 21.42 6.12
N LEU A 224 -33.65 20.34 6.71
CA LEU A 224 -34.41 19.44 7.59
C LEU A 224 -34.84 20.16 8.88
N SER A 225 -33.97 20.93 9.50
CA SER A 225 -34.30 21.75 10.67
C SER A 225 -35.40 22.75 10.38
N ASP A 226 -35.33 23.46 9.24
CA ASP A 226 -36.35 24.40 8.79
C ASP A 226 -37.72 23.74 8.54
N HIS A 227 -37.73 22.41 8.34
CA HIS A 227 -38.94 21.59 8.17
C HIS A 227 -39.31 20.77 9.42
N GLY A 228 -38.75 21.11 10.58
CA GLY A 228 -39.08 20.52 11.87
C GLY A 228 -38.37 19.20 12.21
N MET A 229 -37.35 18.83 11.47
CA MET A 229 -36.54 17.64 11.75
C MET A 229 -35.13 18.01 12.18
N GLU A 230 -34.87 17.94 13.47
CA GLU A 230 -33.50 18.11 14.01
C GLU A 230 -32.72 16.82 13.94
N THR A 231 -31.52 16.86 13.35
CA THR A 231 -30.60 15.70 13.28
C THR A 231 -29.15 16.11 13.32
N ASP A 232 -28.39 15.38 14.12
CA ASP A 232 -26.93 15.57 14.22
C ASP A 232 -26.15 14.88 13.08
N THR A 233 -26.81 13.96 12.37
CA THR A 233 -26.17 13.16 11.31
C THR A 233 -27.15 12.77 10.22
N LEU A 234 -26.68 12.75 8.97
CA LEU A 234 -27.40 12.19 7.82
C LEU A 234 -27.01 10.72 7.55
N GLY A 235 -26.49 10.04 8.56
CA GLY A 235 -26.14 8.63 8.46
C GLY A 235 -27.38 7.75 8.26
N LYS A 236 -27.20 6.60 7.62
CA LYS A 236 -28.27 5.66 7.25
C LYS A 236 -29.23 5.32 8.39
N LYS A 237 -28.77 5.28 9.64
CA LYS A 237 -29.59 5.00 10.83
C LYS A 237 -30.46 6.19 11.29
N ALA A 238 -30.12 7.40 10.89
CA ALA A 238 -30.87 8.60 11.26
C ALA A 238 -31.91 9.01 10.21
N VAL A 239 -31.82 8.46 8.99
CA VAL A 239 -32.65 8.79 7.84
C VAL A 239 -33.63 7.63 7.51
N ALA A 240 -33.43 6.45 8.10
CA ALA A 240 -34.35 5.31 7.99
C ALA A 240 -35.44 5.38 9.02
#